data_e64f8442c46ab877c50b964e652031b7
#
_entry.id   e64f8442c46ab877c50b964e652031b7
#
_cell.length_a   1.000
_cell.length_b   1.000
_cell.length_c   1.000
_cell.angle_alpha   90.00
_cell.angle_beta   90.00
_cell.angle_gamma   90.00
#
_symmetry.space_group_name_H-M   'P 1'
#
loop_
_entity.id
_entity.type
_entity.pdbx_description
1 polymer ?
#
loop_
_entity_poly.entity_id
_entity_poly.type
_entity_poly.pdbx_seq_one_letter_code
_entity_poly.pdbx_strand_id
1 'polypeptide(L)'
;MIVLDTNVLSALMRQTPDGRVVAWLDRQPRSSIWTTSVTLLEVRFGLQIMPAGKRRTLLFQAFEAMLEKLGRRVASFDDAAAEQAGDLMASRHKMGRPVDLRDAMIAGIVLAHHATLATRNTAHFEDVAAPIVNPWNI
;
A
#
# COMPACT_ATOMS: atom_id res chain seq x y z
N MET A 1 0.53 -13.15 -4.30
CA MET A 1 0.52 -11.68 -4.49
C MET A 1 0.48 -11.00 -3.14
N ILE A 2 1.42 -10.12 -2.90
CA ILE A 2 1.52 -9.33 -1.68
C ILE A 2 1.45 -7.86 -2.09
N VAL A 3 0.45 -7.15 -1.59
CA VAL A 3 0.25 -5.72 -1.86
C VAL A 3 0.87 -4.92 -0.72
N LEU A 4 1.77 -4.01 -1.04
CA LEU A 4 2.34 -3.09 -0.07
C LEU A 4 1.42 -1.88 0.11
N ASP A 5 0.96 -1.66 1.34
CA ASP A 5 0.26 -0.42 1.68
C ASP A 5 1.22 0.76 1.60
N THR A 6 0.68 1.96 1.47
CA THR A 6 1.45 3.19 1.31
C THR A 6 2.50 3.39 2.41
N ASN A 7 2.17 3.07 3.66
CA ASN A 7 3.13 3.22 4.77
C ASN A 7 4.35 2.29 4.64
N VAL A 8 4.18 1.11 4.08
CA VAL A 8 5.30 0.18 3.84
C VAL A 8 6.20 0.73 2.73
N LEU A 9 5.61 1.14 1.62
CA LEU A 9 6.36 1.71 0.50
C LEU A 9 7.11 2.98 0.94
N SER A 10 6.45 3.87 1.67
CA SER A 10 7.06 5.10 2.18
C SER A 10 8.22 4.81 3.12
N ALA A 11 8.12 3.79 3.96
CA ALA A 11 9.21 3.38 4.84
C ALA A 11 10.42 2.90 4.05
N LEU A 12 10.20 2.18 2.94
CA LEU A 12 11.27 1.70 2.08
C LEU A 12 11.94 2.82 1.26
N MET A 13 11.28 3.95 1.08
CA MET A 13 11.81 5.11 0.36
C MET A 13 12.74 5.98 1.21
N ARG A 14 12.78 5.78 2.52
CA ARG A 14 13.64 6.56 3.42
C ARG A 14 15.10 6.29 3.11
N GLN A 15 15.95 7.29 3.38
CA GLN A 15 17.40 7.17 3.22
C GLN A 15 17.97 6.02 4.06
N THR A 16 17.44 5.84 5.28
CA THR A 16 17.80 4.72 6.16
C THR A 16 16.51 3.97 6.53
N PRO A 17 16.07 3.01 5.69
CA PRO A 17 14.86 2.24 5.98
C PRO A 17 14.98 1.39 7.23
N ASP A 18 13.84 1.08 7.88
CA ASP A 18 13.81 0.15 9.01
C ASP A 18 14.30 -1.24 8.57
N GLY A 19 15.31 -1.75 9.24
CA GLY A 19 15.94 -3.02 8.89
C GLY A 19 14.99 -4.21 8.94
N ARG A 20 13.96 -4.18 9.81
CA ARG A 20 12.95 -5.25 9.90
C ARG A 20 12.13 -5.33 8.62
N VAL A 21 11.71 -4.17 8.11
CA VAL A 21 10.91 -4.08 6.89
C VAL A 21 11.73 -4.53 5.68
N VAL A 22 12.97 -4.08 5.57
CA VAL A 22 13.88 -4.50 4.50
C VAL A 22 14.12 -6.00 4.54
N ALA A 23 14.41 -6.55 5.72
CA ALA A 23 14.65 -7.99 5.89
C ALA A 23 13.42 -8.82 5.53
N TRP A 24 12.22 -8.36 5.93
CA TRP A 24 10.97 -9.01 5.55
C TRP A 24 10.80 -9.02 4.04
N LEU A 25 10.98 -7.86 3.39
CA LEU A 25 10.84 -7.73 1.93
C LEU A 25 11.82 -8.65 1.20
N ASP A 26 13.06 -8.71 1.64
CA ASP A 26 14.11 -9.50 1.01
C ASP A 26 13.83 -11.01 1.07
N ARG A 27 13.01 -11.46 2.03
CA ARG A 27 12.59 -12.86 2.13
C ARG A 27 11.44 -13.23 1.20
N GLN A 28 10.77 -12.23 0.59
CA GLN A 28 9.64 -12.50 -0.30
C GLN A 28 10.13 -12.73 -1.74
N PRO A 29 9.48 -13.62 -2.50
CA PRO A 29 9.75 -13.70 -3.94
C PRO A 29 9.48 -12.34 -4.60
N ARG A 30 10.46 -11.84 -5.34
CA ARG A 30 10.40 -10.49 -5.91
C ARG A 30 9.16 -10.30 -6.80
N SER A 31 8.79 -11.32 -7.57
CA SER A 31 7.63 -11.27 -8.46
C SER A 31 6.29 -11.25 -7.74
N SER A 32 6.26 -11.53 -6.43
CA SER A 32 5.03 -11.53 -5.63
C SER A 32 4.68 -10.15 -5.07
N ILE A 33 5.59 -9.17 -5.13
CA ILE A 33 5.43 -7.86 -4.51
C ILE A 33 4.82 -6.87 -5.48
N TRP A 34 3.74 -6.22 -5.03
CA TRP A 34 2.96 -5.27 -5.79
C TRP A 34 2.72 -3.99 -4.99
N THR A 35 2.56 -2.87 -5.67
CA THR A 35 1.92 -1.67 -5.12
C THR A 35 0.56 -1.48 -5.77
N THR A 36 -0.10 -0.36 -5.52
CA THR A 36 -1.42 -0.05 -6.10
C THR A 36 -1.42 1.34 -6.74
N SER A 37 -2.38 1.57 -7.65
CA SER A 37 -2.61 2.89 -8.21
C SER A 37 -3.03 3.91 -7.13
N VAL A 38 -3.66 3.46 -6.05
CA VAL A 38 -4.01 4.32 -4.91
C VAL A 38 -2.75 4.79 -4.20
N THR A 39 -1.79 3.91 -3.97
CA THR A 39 -0.49 4.27 -3.38
C THR A 39 0.28 5.22 -4.28
N LEU A 40 0.26 5.02 -5.61
CA LEU A 40 0.86 5.97 -6.55
C LEU A 40 0.28 7.37 -6.37
N LEU A 41 -1.04 7.47 -6.28
CA LEU A 41 -1.73 8.73 -6.06
C LEU A 41 -1.29 9.38 -4.75
N GLU A 42 -1.29 8.62 -3.65
CA GLU A 42 -0.94 9.14 -2.33
C GLU A 42 0.51 9.64 -2.26
N VAL A 43 1.44 8.85 -2.77
CA VAL A 43 2.87 9.23 -2.77
C VAL A 43 3.10 10.44 -3.66
N ARG A 44 2.54 10.43 -4.87
CA ARG A 44 2.71 11.56 -5.79
C ARG A 44 2.10 12.84 -5.24
N PHE A 45 0.91 12.76 -4.65
CA PHE A 45 0.28 13.90 -3.98
C PHE A 45 1.19 14.45 -2.88
N GLY A 46 1.67 13.58 -1.99
CA GLY A 46 2.54 13.99 -0.89
C GLY A 46 3.83 14.64 -1.35
N LEU A 47 4.45 14.11 -2.41
CA LEU A 47 5.67 14.69 -2.98
C LEU A 47 5.41 16.04 -3.66
N GLN A 48 4.29 16.17 -4.37
CA GLN A 48 3.96 17.41 -5.10
C GLN A 48 3.64 18.58 -4.18
N ILE A 49 3.09 18.34 -2.98
CA ILE A 49 2.82 19.40 -2.01
C ILE A 49 4.03 19.77 -1.18
N MET A 50 5.12 19.00 -1.22
CA MET A 50 6.37 19.37 -0.55
C MET A 50 7.00 20.60 -1.24
N PRO A 51 7.71 21.45 -0.47
CA PRO A 51 8.49 22.52 -1.08
C PRO A 51 9.51 21.95 -2.09
N ALA A 52 9.65 22.62 -3.24
CA ALA A 52 10.67 22.27 -4.22
C ALA A 52 12.06 22.37 -3.59
N GLY A 53 12.92 21.39 -3.87
CA GLY A 53 14.26 21.34 -3.31
C GLY A 53 14.86 19.95 -3.36
N LYS A 54 16.04 19.84 -2.76
CA LYS A 54 16.84 18.60 -2.79
C LYS A 54 16.11 17.40 -2.18
N ARG A 55 15.45 17.60 -1.04
CA ARG A 55 14.74 16.51 -0.35
C ARG A 55 13.63 15.95 -1.22
N ARG A 56 12.81 16.80 -1.83
CA ARG A 56 11.74 16.39 -2.74
C ARG A 56 12.29 15.64 -3.93
N THR A 57 13.35 16.14 -4.56
CA THR A 57 14.00 15.49 -5.71
C THR A 57 14.51 14.10 -5.33
N LEU A 58 15.17 13.95 -4.19
CA LEU A 58 15.68 12.66 -3.72
C LEU A 58 14.55 11.66 -3.45
N LEU A 59 13.41 12.12 -2.89
CA LEU A 59 12.27 11.26 -2.65
C LEU A 59 11.59 10.82 -3.95
N PHE A 60 11.48 11.70 -4.94
CA PHE A 60 11.01 11.32 -6.27
C PHE A 60 11.90 10.25 -6.90
N GLN A 61 13.21 10.40 -6.80
CA GLN A 61 14.17 9.41 -7.30
C GLN A 61 14.04 8.08 -6.55
N ALA A 62 13.88 8.12 -5.23
CA ALA A 62 13.68 6.91 -4.41
C ALA A 62 12.37 6.19 -4.80
N PHE A 63 11.32 6.94 -5.08
CA PHE A 63 10.03 6.38 -5.51
C PHE A 63 10.17 5.68 -6.87
N GLU A 64 10.78 6.34 -7.85
CA GLU A 64 11.02 5.73 -9.17
C GLU A 64 11.88 4.48 -9.06
N ALA A 65 12.95 4.51 -8.25
CA ALA A 65 13.80 3.35 -8.02
C ALA A 65 13.02 2.19 -7.38
N MET A 66 12.11 2.49 -6.46
CA MET A 66 11.26 1.48 -5.83
C MET A 66 10.30 0.85 -6.84
N LEU A 67 9.67 1.65 -7.71
CA LEU A 67 8.78 1.13 -8.76
C LEU A 67 9.54 0.22 -9.72
N GLU A 68 10.76 0.57 -10.11
CA GLU A 68 11.61 -0.28 -10.94
C GLU A 68 11.95 -1.59 -10.22
N LYS A 69 12.30 -1.51 -8.94
CA LYS A 69 12.58 -2.70 -8.13
C LYS A 69 11.38 -3.64 -8.04
N LEU A 70 10.17 -3.09 -8.04
CA LEU A 70 8.91 -3.87 -8.06
C LEU A 70 8.55 -4.35 -9.48
N GLY A 71 9.39 -4.12 -10.49
CA GLY A 71 9.09 -4.46 -11.88
C GLY A 71 7.84 -3.76 -12.39
N ARG A 72 7.53 -2.60 -11.86
CA ARG A 72 6.34 -1.79 -12.14
C ARG A 72 5.03 -2.56 -11.97
N ARG A 73 5.01 -3.51 -11.03
CA ARG A 73 3.79 -4.24 -10.68
C ARG A 73 2.89 -3.34 -9.85
N VAL A 74 1.96 -2.68 -10.52
CA VAL A 74 0.99 -1.75 -9.93
C VAL A 74 -0.40 -2.33 -10.18
N ALA A 75 -1.09 -2.71 -9.12
CA ALA A 75 -2.47 -3.17 -9.21
C ALA A 75 -3.41 -1.97 -9.31
N SER A 76 -4.25 -1.96 -10.33
CA SER A 76 -5.18 -0.87 -10.58
C SER A 76 -6.44 -0.99 -9.74
N PHE A 77 -6.98 0.16 -9.34
CA PHE A 77 -8.33 0.23 -8.76
C PHE A 77 -9.35 0.15 -9.90
N ASP A 78 -9.62 -1.09 -10.32
CA ASP A 78 -10.52 -1.40 -11.42
C ASP A 78 -11.96 -1.69 -10.95
N ASP A 79 -12.81 -2.16 -11.87
CA ASP A 79 -14.22 -2.45 -11.58
C ASP A 79 -14.38 -3.46 -10.44
N ALA A 80 -13.62 -4.55 -10.49
CA ALA A 80 -13.69 -5.58 -9.46
C ALA A 80 -13.26 -5.05 -8.09
N ALA A 81 -12.21 -4.24 -8.05
CA ALA A 81 -11.75 -3.60 -6.82
C ALA A 81 -12.79 -2.59 -6.30
N ALA A 82 -13.42 -1.84 -7.19
CA ALA A 82 -14.46 -0.88 -6.83
C ALA A 82 -15.67 -1.55 -6.19
N GLU A 83 -16.12 -2.69 -6.74
CA GLU A 83 -17.22 -3.46 -6.17
C GLU A 83 -16.87 -3.95 -4.75
N GLN A 84 -15.70 -4.52 -4.57
CA GLN A 84 -15.24 -4.97 -3.25
C GLN A 84 -15.12 -3.82 -2.24
N ALA A 85 -14.58 -2.69 -2.67
CA ALA A 85 -14.46 -1.51 -1.82
C ALA A 85 -15.84 -0.97 -1.41
N GLY A 86 -16.79 -0.91 -2.35
CA GLY A 86 -18.14 -0.46 -2.09
C GLY A 86 -18.86 -1.35 -1.08
N ASP A 87 -18.73 -2.66 -1.21
CA ASP A 87 -19.32 -3.62 -0.28
C ASP A 87 -18.73 -3.49 1.13
N LEU A 88 -17.41 -3.31 1.23
CA LEU A 88 -16.74 -3.08 2.51
C LEU A 88 -17.20 -1.78 3.17
N MET A 89 -17.28 -0.71 2.39
CA MET A 89 -17.75 0.59 2.88
C MET A 89 -19.18 0.50 3.40
N ALA A 90 -20.07 -0.17 2.67
CA ALA A 90 -21.46 -0.36 3.07
C ALA A 90 -21.56 -1.15 4.37
N SER A 91 -20.78 -2.23 4.50
CA SER A 91 -20.73 -3.05 5.71
C SER A 91 -20.29 -2.24 6.93
N ARG A 92 -19.23 -1.43 6.80
CA ARG A 92 -18.73 -0.58 7.87
C ARG A 92 -19.73 0.53 8.23
N HIS A 93 -20.37 1.13 7.23
CA HIS A 93 -21.42 2.13 7.45
C HIS A 93 -22.56 1.59 8.31
N LYS A 94 -23.01 0.37 7.99
CA LYS A 94 -24.08 -0.31 8.77
C LYS A 94 -23.69 -0.60 10.21
N MET A 95 -22.39 -0.77 10.47
CA MET A 95 -21.86 -0.98 11.82
C MET A 95 -21.52 0.34 12.55
N GLY A 96 -21.79 1.50 11.93
CA GLY A 96 -21.46 2.81 12.49
C GLY A 96 -19.96 3.09 12.58
N ARG A 97 -19.13 2.43 11.78
CA ARG A 97 -17.67 2.60 11.78
C ARG A 97 -17.25 3.53 10.66
N PRO A 98 -16.42 4.57 10.95
CA PRO A 98 -15.90 5.46 9.92
C PRO A 98 -15.01 4.69 8.94
N VAL A 99 -15.03 5.11 7.68
CA VAL A 99 -14.21 4.50 6.62
C VAL A 99 -13.29 5.55 6.04
N ASP A 100 -11.99 5.28 6.03
CA ASP A 100 -11.07 6.02 5.19
C ASP A 100 -11.21 5.49 3.76
N LEU A 101 -11.50 6.40 2.81
CA LEU A 101 -11.76 6.02 1.43
C LEU A 101 -10.56 5.32 0.79
N ARG A 102 -9.35 5.83 1.03
CA ARG A 102 -8.13 5.26 0.43
C ARG A 102 -7.84 3.86 0.99
N ASP A 103 -8.04 3.65 2.29
CA ASP A 103 -7.93 2.32 2.90
C ASP A 103 -8.95 1.35 2.30
N ALA A 104 -10.19 1.79 2.10
CA ALA A 104 -11.23 0.97 1.46
C ALA A 104 -10.86 0.62 0.02
N MET A 105 -10.29 1.56 -0.73
CA MET A 105 -9.86 1.30 -2.11
C MET A 105 -8.72 0.30 -2.17
N ILE A 106 -7.72 0.41 -1.29
CA ILE A 106 -6.62 -0.56 -1.20
C ILE A 106 -7.16 -1.93 -0.80
N ALA A 107 -8.04 -1.99 0.20
CA ALA A 107 -8.69 -3.24 0.61
C ALA A 107 -9.48 -3.87 -0.54
N GLY A 108 -10.16 -3.07 -1.34
CA GLY A 108 -10.89 -3.53 -2.52
C GLY A 108 -9.97 -4.20 -3.54
N ILE A 109 -8.81 -3.62 -3.81
CA ILE A 109 -7.80 -4.22 -4.69
C ILE A 109 -7.31 -5.55 -4.11
N VAL A 110 -6.99 -5.58 -2.82
CA VAL A 110 -6.53 -6.80 -2.14
C VAL A 110 -7.56 -7.92 -2.22
N LEU A 111 -8.82 -7.60 -1.96
CA LEU A 111 -9.93 -8.58 -2.00
C LEU A 111 -10.16 -9.09 -3.42
N ALA A 112 -10.16 -8.21 -4.42
CA ALA A 112 -10.37 -8.58 -5.82
C ALA A 112 -9.31 -9.55 -6.34
N HIS A 113 -8.07 -9.41 -5.87
CA HIS A 113 -6.95 -10.26 -6.27
C HIS A 113 -6.70 -11.45 -5.35
N HIS A 114 -7.47 -11.62 -4.28
CA HIS A 114 -7.19 -12.61 -3.23
C HIS A 114 -5.75 -12.52 -2.72
N ALA A 115 -5.28 -11.29 -2.55
CA ALA A 115 -3.90 -11.02 -2.18
C ALA A 115 -3.71 -10.94 -0.66
N THR A 116 -2.44 -10.92 -0.24
CA THR A 116 -2.04 -10.55 1.12
C THR A 116 -1.77 -9.05 1.15
N LEU A 117 -2.17 -8.37 2.22
CA LEU A 117 -1.86 -6.97 2.44
C LEU A 117 -0.74 -6.83 3.47
N ALA A 118 0.33 -6.12 3.11
CA ALA A 118 1.38 -5.73 4.04
C ALA A 118 1.15 -4.30 4.49
N THR A 119 0.91 -4.09 5.78
CA THR A 119 0.62 -2.77 6.35
C THR A 119 1.07 -2.69 7.80
N ARG A 120 1.42 -1.48 8.24
CA ARG A 120 1.64 -1.19 9.65
C ARG A 120 0.32 -0.97 10.40
N ASN A 121 -0.71 -0.50 9.70
CA ASN A 121 -2.01 -0.14 10.27
C ASN A 121 -2.99 -1.33 10.24
N THR A 122 -2.61 -2.44 10.85
CA THR A 122 -3.40 -3.68 10.81
C THR A 122 -4.81 -3.49 11.37
N ALA A 123 -4.99 -2.62 12.35
CA ALA A 123 -6.30 -2.34 12.94
C ALA A 123 -7.30 -1.74 11.95
N HIS A 124 -6.83 -1.04 10.91
CA HIS A 124 -7.70 -0.48 9.88
C HIS A 124 -8.30 -1.54 8.95
N PHE A 125 -7.74 -2.76 8.96
CA PHE A 125 -8.10 -3.83 8.03
C PHE A 125 -8.52 -5.13 8.72
N GLU A 126 -8.78 -5.11 10.03
CA GLU A 126 -9.09 -6.33 10.78
C GLU A 126 -10.41 -6.99 10.37
N ASP A 127 -11.33 -6.24 9.76
CA ASP A 127 -12.59 -6.76 9.22
C ASP A 127 -12.51 -7.17 7.75
N VAL A 128 -11.33 -7.06 7.14
CA VAL A 128 -11.10 -7.43 5.74
C VAL A 128 -10.77 -8.92 5.66
N ALA A 129 -11.51 -9.64 4.80
CA ALA A 129 -11.33 -11.09 4.61
C ALA A 129 -10.11 -11.38 3.72
N ALA A 130 -8.93 -11.03 4.20
CA ALA A 130 -7.65 -11.26 3.52
C ALA A 130 -6.54 -11.43 4.55
N PRO A 131 -5.45 -12.14 4.20
CA PRO A 131 -4.28 -12.20 5.07
C PRO A 131 -3.64 -10.81 5.21
N ILE A 132 -3.38 -10.41 6.44
CA ILE A 132 -2.73 -9.13 6.76
C ILE A 132 -1.42 -9.41 7.46
N VAL A 133 -0.35 -8.79 7.01
CA VAL A 133 0.97 -8.91 7.62
C VAL A 133 1.51 -7.53 7.99
N ASN A 134 2.15 -7.43 9.17
CA ASN A 134 2.85 -6.22 9.60
C ASN A 134 4.36 -6.48 9.52
N PRO A 135 5.07 -5.89 8.52
CA PRO A 135 6.51 -6.12 8.37
C PRO A 135 7.37 -5.64 9.53
N TRP A 136 6.86 -4.78 10.41
CA TRP A 136 7.58 -4.31 11.58
C TRP A 136 7.56 -5.30 12.75
N ASN A 137 6.63 -6.24 12.75
CA ASN A 137 6.37 -7.16 13.88
C ASN A 137 6.63 -8.64 13.52
N ILE A 138 7.55 -8.90 12.63
CA ILE A 138 7.89 -10.28 12.21
C ILE A 138 9.20 -10.74 12.83
#